data_19e7089476eec6fa5d8c32f6e75dcabd
#
_entry.id   19e7089476eec6fa5d8c32f6e75dcabd
#
_cell.length_a   1.000
_cell.length_b   1.000
_cell.length_c   1.000
_cell.angle_alpha   90.00
_cell.angle_beta   90.00
_cell.angle_gamma   90.00
#
_symmetry.space_group_name_H-M   'P 1'
#
loop_
_entity.id
_entity.type
_entity.pdbx_description
1 polymer ?
#
loop_
_entity_poly.entity_id
_entity_poly.type
_entity_poly.pdbx_seq_one_letter_code
_entity_poly.pdbx_strand_id
1 'polypeptide(L)'
;MKESEDLASIIQMELDKRLNTPNRGVKQAGFYVLIGASMPNVLVEVGFLSNPMEEKKLKQNMYKQQIAEAIYSAIKHFKQTREKVLAGE
;
A
#
# COMPACT_ATOMS: atom_id res chain seq x y z
N MET A 1 -2.34 -15.00 -0.27
CA MET A 1 -1.61 -15.11 1.02
C MET A 1 -2.22 -14.14 2.02
N LYS A 2 -2.55 -14.64 3.20
CA LYS A 2 -3.21 -13.86 4.25
C LYS A 2 -2.38 -12.64 4.66
N GLU A 3 -1.08 -12.82 4.80
CA GLU A 3 -0.17 -11.74 5.18
C GLU A 3 -0.13 -10.62 4.13
N SER A 4 -0.24 -10.98 2.86
CA SER A 4 -0.28 -9.98 1.79
C SER A 4 -1.56 -9.16 1.84
N GLU A 5 -2.70 -9.80 2.16
CA GLU A 5 -3.96 -9.09 2.36
C GLU A 5 -3.88 -8.14 3.54
N ASP A 6 -3.30 -8.59 4.65
CA ASP A 6 -3.14 -7.76 5.84
C ASP A 6 -2.27 -6.53 5.54
N LEU A 7 -1.14 -6.75 4.85
CA LEU A 7 -0.26 -5.66 4.45
C LEU A 7 -0.97 -4.68 3.52
N ALA A 8 -1.68 -5.19 2.52
CA ALA A 8 -2.42 -4.35 1.58
C ALA A 8 -3.48 -3.50 2.29
N SER A 9 -4.19 -4.09 3.25
CA SER A 9 -5.21 -3.37 4.04
C SER A 9 -4.59 -2.26 4.88
N ILE A 10 -3.44 -2.51 5.49
CA ILE A 10 -2.74 -1.50 6.29
C ILE A 10 -2.25 -0.36 5.40
N ILE A 11 -1.69 -0.69 4.23
CA ILE A 11 -1.24 0.34 3.27
C ILE A 11 -2.42 1.20 2.84
N GLN A 12 -3.56 0.57 2.49
CA GLN A 12 -4.75 1.32 2.07
C GLN A 12 -5.23 2.25 3.17
N MET A 13 -5.26 1.78 4.41
CA MET A 13 -5.67 2.59 5.56
C MET A 13 -4.74 3.80 5.75
N GLU A 14 -3.44 3.60 5.64
CA GLU A 14 -2.47 4.69 5.79
C GLU A 14 -2.57 5.70 4.65
N LEU A 15 -2.82 5.23 3.42
CA LEU A 15 -3.04 6.12 2.28
C LEU A 15 -4.32 6.94 2.47
N ASP A 16 -5.40 6.32 2.94
CA ASP A 16 -6.67 7.01 3.17
C ASP A 16 -6.55 8.10 4.23
N LYS A 17 -5.72 7.89 5.24
CA LYS A 17 -5.48 8.90 6.28
C LYS A 17 -4.74 10.12 5.76
N ARG A 18 -3.84 9.95 4.80
CA ARG A 18 -2.94 10.99 4.34
C ARG A 18 -3.36 11.65 3.04
N LEU A 19 -4.10 10.93 2.20
CA LEU A 19 -4.45 11.40 0.87
C LEU A 19 -5.96 11.59 0.75
N ASN A 20 -6.36 12.69 0.12
CA ASN A 20 -7.75 12.97 -0.18
C ASN A 20 -8.05 12.54 -1.63
N THR A 21 -7.99 11.24 -1.88
CA THR A 21 -8.22 10.67 -3.19
C THR A 21 -9.25 9.55 -3.12
N PRO A 22 -9.90 9.22 -4.24
CA PRO A 22 -10.84 8.10 -4.26
C PRO A 22 -10.16 6.79 -3.87
N ASN A 23 -10.78 6.08 -2.95
CA ASN A 23 -10.30 4.78 -2.52
C ASN A 23 -10.80 3.72 -3.51
N ARG A 24 -9.88 3.03 -4.16
CA ARG A 24 -10.21 1.95 -5.10
C ARG A 24 -10.18 0.57 -4.42
N GLY A 25 -9.85 0.55 -3.12
CA GLY A 25 -9.90 -0.65 -2.31
C GLY A 25 -8.76 -1.62 -2.56
N VAL A 26 -8.81 -2.70 -1.81
CA VAL A 26 -7.86 -3.79 -1.91
C VAL A 26 -8.44 -4.87 -2.81
N LYS A 27 -7.66 -5.34 -3.76
CA LYS A 27 -8.09 -6.39 -4.68
C LYS A 27 -7.07 -7.53 -4.67
N GLN A 28 -7.58 -8.74 -4.76
CA GLN A 28 -6.73 -9.91 -4.98
C GLN A 28 -6.71 -10.20 -6.48
N ALA A 29 -5.51 -10.36 -7.02
CA ALA A 29 -5.36 -10.72 -8.41
C ALA A 29 -3.99 -11.39 -8.61
N GLY A 30 -3.92 -12.24 -9.62
CA GLY A 30 -2.67 -12.87 -10.01
C GLY A 30 -1.83 -11.92 -10.85
N PHE A 31 -1.27 -10.89 -10.24
CA PHE A 31 -0.41 -9.97 -10.97
C PHE A 31 0.87 -10.69 -11.39
N TYR A 32 1.19 -10.57 -12.67
CA TYR A 32 2.35 -11.25 -13.23
C TYR A 32 3.65 -10.91 -12.49
N VAL A 33 3.81 -9.64 -12.12
CA VAL A 33 5.02 -9.18 -11.42
C VAL A 33 5.17 -9.76 -10.01
N LEU A 34 4.10 -10.32 -9.44
CA LEU A 34 4.12 -10.88 -8.08
C LEU A 34 4.14 -12.41 -8.07
N ILE A 35 4.07 -13.04 -9.23
CA ILE A 35 4.07 -14.51 -9.34
C ILE A 35 5.42 -15.05 -8.85
N GLY A 36 5.36 -16.06 -8.00
CA GLY A 36 6.56 -16.70 -7.47
C GLY A 36 7.16 -16.05 -6.23
N ALA A 37 6.61 -14.91 -5.77
CA ALA A 37 7.08 -14.30 -4.54
C ALA A 37 6.75 -15.22 -3.35
N SER A 38 7.74 -15.50 -2.52
CA SER A 38 7.60 -16.40 -1.35
C SER A 38 7.34 -15.64 -0.04
N MET A 39 7.31 -14.33 -0.08
CA MET A 39 7.07 -13.47 1.06
C MET A 39 5.81 -12.63 0.82
N PRO A 40 5.26 -11.98 1.86
CA PRO A 40 4.15 -11.05 1.67
C PRO A 40 4.50 -10.01 0.61
N ASN A 41 3.58 -9.81 -0.34
CA ASN A 41 3.82 -8.92 -1.47
C ASN A 41 2.53 -8.21 -1.87
N VAL A 42 2.67 -6.97 -2.34
CA VAL A 42 1.54 -6.14 -2.76
C VAL A 42 1.97 -5.27 -3.94
N LEU A 43 0.98 -4.92 -4.74
CA LEU A 43 1.14 -3.91 -5.79
C LEU A 43 0.33 -2.69 -5.37
N VAL A 44 0.98 -1.54 -5.27
CA VAL A 44 0.33 -0.29 -4.88
C VAL A 44 0.15 0.58 -6.12
N GLU A 45 -1.12 0.81 -6.51
CA GLU A 45 -1.45 1.70 -7.60
C GLU A 45 -1.84 3.05 -7.03
N VAL A 46 -1.05 4.08 -7.32
CA VAL A 46 -1.19 5.40 -6.70
C VAL A 46 -1.98 6.39 -7.54
N GLY A 47 -2.42 5.99 -8.73
CA GLY A 47 -3.22 6.80 -9.61
C GLY A 47 -3.00 6.39 -11.07
N PHE A 48 -3.83 6.93 -11.95
CA PHE A 48 -3.74 6.66 -13.38
C PHE A 48 -3.25 7.89 -14.13
N LEU A 49 -2.18 7.74 -14.91
CA LEU A 49 -1.64 8.83 -15.70
C LEU A 49 -2.61 9.29 -16.80
N SER A 50 -3.56 8.43 -17.18
CA SER A 50 -4.61 8.78 -18.13
C SER A 50 -5.65 9.74 -17.57
N ASN A 51 -5.68 9.93 -16.25
CA ASN A 51 -6.56 10.88 -15.59
C ASN A 51 -5.78 12.18 -15.34
N PRO A 52 -6.16 13.31 -15.96
CA PRO A 52 -5.40 14.56 -15.84
C PRO A 52 -5.25 15.06 -14.40
N MET A 53 -6.25 14.87 -13.55
CA MET A 53 -6.17 15.29 -12.15
C MET A 53 -5.20 14.44 -11.37
N GLU A 54 -5.22 13.12 -11.57
CA GLU A 54 -4.31 12.20 -10.91
C GLU A 54 -2.88 12.40 -11.39
N GLU A 55 -2.69 12.61 -12.69
CA GLU A 55 -1.38 12.92 -13.26
C GLU A 55 -0.80 14.17 -12.62
N LYS A 56 -1.62 15.24 -12.50
CA LYS A 56 -1.16 16.49 -11.88
C LYS A 56 -0.72 16.27 -10.43
N LYS A 57 -1.47 15.50 -9.66
CA LYS A 57 -1.11 15.18 -8.27
C LYS A 57 0.19 14.40 -8.20
N LEU A 58 0.36 13.43 -9.09
CA LEU A 58 1.56 12.57 -9.10
C LEU A 58 2.84 13.34 -9.46
N LYS A 59 2.72 14.52 -10.06
CA LYS A 59 3.86 15.39 -10.33
C LYS A 59 4.29 16.24 -9.14
N GLN A 60 3.46 16.33 -8.10
CA GLN A 60 3.74 17.14 -6.93
C GLN A 60 4.64 16.38 -5.94
N ASN A 61 5.74 16.99 -5.54
CA ASN A 61 6.68 16.38 -4.61
C ASN A 61 6.05 16.08 -3.25
N MET A 62 5.21 16.99 -2.75
CA MET A 62 4.52 16.78 -1.48
C MET A 62 3.61 15.56 -1.52
N TYR A 63 2.89 15.38 -2.62
CA TYR A 63 1.99 14.25 -2.79
C TYR A 63 2.76 12.92 -2.80
N LYS A 64 3.88 12.89 -3.54
CA LYS A 64 4.76 11.72 -3.57
C LYS A 64 5.33 11.41 -2.19
N GLN A 65 5.70 12.45 -1.44
CA GLN A 65 6.22 12.29 -0.09
C GLN A 65 5.16 11.69 0.84
N GLN A 66 3.91 12.14 0.74
CA GLN A 66 2.81 11.60 1.52
C GLN A 66 2.56 10.12 1.22
N ILE A 67 2.65 9.73 -0.06
CA ILE A 67 2.53 8.33 -0.47
C ILE A 67 3.66 7.50 0.15
N ALA A 68 4.88 7.98 0.05
CA ALA A 68 6.04 7.29 0.60
C ALA A 68 5.94 7.11 2.12
N GLU A 69 5.49 8.15 2.82
CA GLU A 69 5.30 8.09 4.27
C GLU A 69 4.19 7.11 4.65
N ALA A 70 3.11 7.06 3.88
CA ALA A 70 2.02 6.12 4.12
C ALA A 70 2.53 4.67 4.00
N ILE A 71 3.27 4.39 2.96
CA ILE A 71 3.83 3.04 2.73
C ILE A 71 4.82 2.69 3.83
N TYR A 72 5.70 3.62 4.18
CA TYR A 72 6.67 3.41 5.28
C TYR A 72 5.97 3.07 6.59
N SER A 73 4.97 3.87 6.97
CA SER A 73 4.22 3.65 8.21
C SER A 73 3.47 2.33 8.19
N ALA A 74 2.91 1.96 7.04
CA ALA A 74 2.20 0.69 6.88
C ALA A 74 3.14 -0.50 7.05
N ILE A 75 4.31 -0.46 6.44
CA ILE A 75 5.29 -1.53 6.54
C ILE A 75 5.79 -1.67 7.99
N LYS A 76 6.07 -0.54 8.64
CA LYS A 76 6.50 -0.53 10.04
C LYS A 76 5.43 -1.15 10.95
N HIS A 77 4.18 -0.76 10.76
CA HIS A 77 3.06 -1.31 11.52
C HIS A 77 2.91 -2.81 11.28
N PHE A 78 2.95 -3.23 10.03
CA PHE A 78 2.85 -4.64 9.66
C PHE A 78 3.96 -5.47 10.32
N LYS A 79 5.20 -4.97 10.24
CA LYS A 79 6.35 -5.65 10.85
C LYS A 79 6.16 -5.81 12.36
N GLN A 80 5.78 -4.75 13.05
CA GLN A 80 5.57 -4.78 14.50
C GLN A 80 4.48 -5.77 14.89
N THR A 81 3.38 -5.78 14.17
CA THR A 81 2.28 -6.70 14.41
C THR A 81 2.71 -8.16 14.20
N ARG A 82 3.46 -8.43 13.14
CA ARG A 82 3.96 -9.76 12.85
C ARG A 82 4.93 -10.24 13.91
N GLU A 83 5.81 -9.38 14.38
CA GLU A 83 6.77 -9.71 15.42
C GLU A 83 6.07 -10.10 16.73
N LYS A 84 4.99 -9.38 17.08
CA LYS A 84 4.18 -9.71 18.26
C LYS A 84 3.52 -11.07 18.12
N VAL A 85 2.93 -11.35 16.96
CA VAL A 85 2.29 -12.65 16.71
C VAL A 85 3.31 -13.78 16.83
N LEU A 86 4.49 -13.60 16.22
CA LEU A 86 5.54 -14.61 16.28
C LEU A 86 6.11 -14.81 17.67
N ALA A 87 6.06 -13.77 18.52
CA ALA A 87 6.50 -13.86 19.92
C ALA A 87 5.44 -14.41 20.85
N GLY A 88 4.23 -14.71 20.36
CA GLY A 88 3.15 -15.24 21.15
C GLY A 88 2.41 -14.20 22.00
N GLU A 89 2.55 -12.95 21.64
CA GLU A 89 1.89 -11.83 22.35
C GLU A 89 0.49 -11.52 21.83
#